data_d9426fea49bb5be964823f2fd04d081f
#
_entry.id   d9426fea49bb5be964823f2fd04d081f
#
_cell.length_a   1.000
_cell.length_b   1.000
_cell.length_c   1.000
_cell.angle_alpha   90.00
_cell.angle_beta   90.00
_cell.angle_gamma   90.00
#
_symmetry.space_group_name_H-M   'P 1'
#
loop_
_entity.id
_entity.type
_entity.pdbx_description
1 polymer ?
#
loop_
_entity_poly.entity_id
_entity_poly.type
_entity_poly.pdbx_seq_one_letter_code
_entity_poly.pdbx_strand_id
1 'polypeptide(L)'
;RLLEDGGYHLIYGASRIPRQGERYSGDNYTFCESQGSQVVMSLSDGMGSGETASKESKQVVELTEQLLETGFSARAALKLVNTVLLLAGVEQHPATLDVSCIDLHTGVLEVMKLGAVPTFIIGDEGVEILEAGQVPMGIINGVEPVLMSRKMWDGNRIVMVSDGVLDALPGDDKEQVMKQYLESVEEMGPQEL
;
A
#
# COMPACT_ATOMS: atom_id res chain seq x y z
N ARG A 1 -20.97 6.60 -24.51
CA ARG A 1 -20.37 5.42 -23.91
C ARG A 1 -21.16 5.12 -22.64
N LEU A 2 -21.90 4.02 -22.60
CA LEU A 2 -22.52 3.54 -21.38
C LEU A 2 -21.36 3.06 -20.49
N LEU A 3 -21.13 3.72 -19.37
CA LEU A 3 -20.27 3.18 -18.30
C LEU A 3 -21.12 2.11 -17.62
N GLU A 4 -20.69 0.86 -17.66
CA GLU A 4 -21.23 -0.15 -16.77
C GLU A 4 -20.89 0.27 -15.35
N ASP A 5 -21.93 0.35 -14.51
CA ASP A 5 -21.76 0.61 -13.09
C ASP A 5 -21.03 -0.60 -12.47
N GLY A 6 -19.94 -0.36 -11.75
CA GLY A 6 -19.22 -1.43 -11.07
C GLY A 6 -20.12 -2.09 -10.04
N GLY A 7 -20.06 -3.43 -9.91
CA GLY A 7 -20.84 -4.16 -8.90
C GLY A 7 -20.41 -3.88 -7.45
N TYR A 8 -19.27 -3.19 -7.26
CA TYR A 8 -18.68 -2.86 -5.97
C TYR A 8 -18.47 -1.35 -5.84
N HIS A 9 -18.64 -0.85 -4.62
CA HIS A 9 -18.28 0.49 -4.23
C HIS A 9 -17.19 0.42 -3.16
N LEU A 10 -16.15 1.23 -3.28
CA LEU A 10 -15.08 1.33 -2.33
C LEU A 10 -15.20 2.63 -1.54
N ILE A 11 -15.20 2.51 -0.20
CA ILE A 11 -15.07 3.65 0.71
C ILE A 11 -13.66 3.57 1.31
N TYR A 12 -12.95 4.68 1.35
CA TYR A 12 -11.59 4.70 1.87
C TYR A 12 -11.36 5.83 2.86
N GLY A 13 -10.40 5.64 3.74
CA GLY A 13 -9.89 6.61 4.67
C GLY A 13 -8.40 6.45 4.79
N ALA A 14 -7.71 7.51 5.17
CA ALA A 14 -6.28 7.47 5.42
C ALA A 14 -5.89 8.43 6.54
N SER A 15 -4.90 8.04 7.32
CA SER A 15 -4.31 8.86 8.37
C SER A 15 -2.80 8.78 8.29
N ARG A 16 -2.12 9.87 8.59
CA ARG A 16 -0.67 9.94 8.62
C ARG A 16 -0.22 10.78 9.82
N ILE A 17 0.61 10.19 10.65
CA ILE A 17 1.10 10.83 11.87
C ILE A 17 2.63 10.87 11.81
N PRO A 18 3.26 12.05 11.89
CA PRO A 18 4.70 12.14 11.99
C PRO A 18 5.22 11.47 13.27
N ARG A 19 6.44 10.93 13.21
CA ARG A 19 7.13 10.43 14.40
C ARG A 19 7.32 11.57 15.42
N GLN A 20 7.29 11.22 16.70
CA GLN A 20 7.45 12.20 17.77
C GLN A 20 8.77 13.01 17.60
N GLY A 21 8.63 14.33 17.51
CA GLY A 21 9.75 15.25 17.27
C GLY A 21 10.02 15.57 15.80
N GLU A 22 9.36 14.88 14.86
CA GLU A 22 9.45 15.15 13.43
C GLU A 22 8.30 16.03 12.96
N ARG A 23 8.57 16.84 11.94
CA ARG A 23 7.55 17.69 11.30
C ARG A 23 6.84 16.97 10.16
N TYR A 24 7.50 16.01 9.55
CA TYR A 24 7.03 15.26 8.38
C TYR A 24 7.08 13.77 8.69
N SER A 25 6.06 13.03 8.25
CA SER A 25 6.11 11.57 8.20
C SER A 25 6.93 11.12 6.99
N GLY A 26 7.70 10.04 7.13
CA GLY A 26 8.35 9.34 6.03
C GLY A 26 7.39 8.71 5.04
N ASP A 27 6.17 8.42 5.50
CA ASP A 27 5.14 7.74 4.71
C ASP A 27 4.44 8.68 3.73
N ASN A 28 4.07 8.16 2.57
CA ASN A 28 3.13 8.79 1.65
C ASN A 28 2.22 7.75 1.02
N TYR A 29 1.01 8.17 0.67
CA TYR A 29 -0.01 7.31 0.06
C TYR A 29 -0.75 8.04 -1.05
N THR A 30 -1.36 7.28 -1.95
CA THR A 30 -2.27 7.81 -2.97
C THR A 30 -3.44 6.87 -3.19
N PHE A 31 -4.55 7.45 -3.64
CA PHE A 31 -5.72 6.75 -4.15
C PHE A 31 -6.00 7.28 -5.53
N CYS A 32 -6.04 6.42 -6.52
CA CYS A 32 -6.37 6.81 -7.89
C CYS A 32 -7.30 5.79 -8.55
N GLU A 33 -8.11 6.29 -9.46
CA GLU A 33 -8.89 5.46 -10.36
C GLU A 33 -8.02 5.17 -11.61
N SER A 34 -7.82 3.91 -11.90
CA SER A 34 -7.15 3.46 -13.11
C SER A 34 -8.18 3.14 -14.20
N GLN A 35 -7.71 2.89 -15.42
CA GLN A 35 -8.59 2.54 -16.52
C GLN A 35 -9.36 1.24 -16.20
N GLY A 36 -10.63 1.19 -16.59
CA GLY A 36 -11.45 -0.02 -16.50
C GLY A 36 -12.09 -0.29 -15.14
N SER A 37 -12.48 0.75 -14.39
CA SER A 37 -13.13 0.64 -13.07
C SER A 37 -12.27 -0.03 -12.00
N GLN A 38 -10.97 0.17 -12.06
CA GLN A 38 -10.04 -0.23 -11.02
C GLN A 38 -9.73 0.95 -10.10
N VAL A 39 -9.73 0.71 -8.80
CA VAL A 39 -9.21 1.64 -7.80
C VAL A 39 -7.87 1.11 -7.31
N VAL A 40 -6.89 2.00 -7.29
CA VAL A 40 -5.54 1.69 -6.84
C VAL A 40 -5.22 2.51 -5.60
N MET A 41 -4.76 1.81 -4.58
CA MET A 41 -4.24 2.37 -3.34
C MET A 41 -2.74 2.07 -3.29
N SER A 42 -1.94 3.08 -3.05
CA SER A 42 -0.48 2.91 -2.91
C SER A 42 -0.01 3.52 -1.60
N LEU A 43 0.87 2.80 -0.90
CA LEU A 43 1.53 3.25 0.32
C LEU A 43 3.03 3.03 0.16
N SER A 44 3.82 4.06 0.43
CA SER A 44 5.28 4.01 0.42
C SER A 44 5.83 4.62 1.68
N ASP A 45 6.82 3.95 2.27
CA ASP A 45 7.63 4.46 3.37
C ASP A 45 9.06 4.69 2.87
N GLY A 46 9.55 5.92 3.08
CA GLY A 46 10.91 6.32 2.74
C GLY A 46 11.87 5.93 3.86
N MET A 47 12.97 5.28 3.52
CA MET A 47 13.95 4.87 4.53
C MET A 47 14.61 6.08 5.19
N GLY A 48 14.62 6.07 6.52
CA GLY A 48 15.13 7.16 7.33
C GLY A 48 14.03 7.95 8.03
N SER A 49 14.20 9.24 8.20
CA SER A 49 13.23 10.09 8.86
C SER A 49 13.20 11.52 8.29
N GLY A 50 12.13 12.25 8.61
CA GLY A 50 12.00 13.65 8.31
C GLY A 50 11.71 13.97 6.84
N GLU A 51 12.15 15.15 6.41
CA GLU A 51 11.78 15.72 5.11
C GLU A 51 12.31 14.91 3.91
N THR A 52 13.51 14.33 4.02
CA THR A 52 14.12 13.55 2.93
C THR A 52 13.32 12.28 2.68
N ALA A 53 13.08 11.47 3.71
CA ALA A 53 12.27 10.25 3.59
C ALA A 53 10.86 10.56 3.05
N SER A 54 10.25 11.66 3.53
CA SER A 54 8.94 12.10 3.04
C SER A 54 8.94 12.50 1.56
N LYS A 55 10.01 13.12 1.06
CA LYS A 55 10.14 13.47 -0.37
C LYS A 55 10.31 12.23 -1.24
N GLU A 56 11.10 11.27 -0.78
CA GLU A 56 11.39 10.03 -1.52
C GLU A 56 10.14 9.16 -1.65
N SER A 57 9.47 8.88 -0.55
CA SER A 57 8.22 8.10 -0.58
C SER A 57 7.13 8.80 -1.40
N LYS A 58 7.07 10.15 -1.34
CA LYS A 58 6.16 10.94 -2.17
C LYS A 58 6.45 10.77 -3.65
N GLN A 59 7.71 10.83 -4.07
CA GLN A 59 8.10 10.62 -5.47
C GLN A 59 7.74 9.21 -5.94
N VAL A 60 7.89 8.20 -5.08
CA VAL A 60 7.53 6.81 -5.40
C VAL A 60 6.03 6.68 -5.66
N VAL A 61 5.18 7.19 -4.78
CA VAL A 61 3.72 7.08 -4.97
C VAL A 61 3.24 7.92 -6.16
N GLU A 62 3.75 9.15 -6.34
CA GLU A 62 3.37 10.01 -7.46
C GLU A 62 3.79 9.41 -8.81
N LEU A 63 5.00 8.85 -8.92
CA LEU A 63 5.44 8.18 -10.14
C LEU A 63 4.63 6.93 -10.43
N THR A 64 4.31 6.15 -9.39
CA THR A 64 3.45 4.98 -9.51
C THR A 64 2.07 5.37 -10.03
N GLU A 65 1.44 6.37 -9.45
CA GLU A 65 0.14 6.91 -9.85
C GLU A 65 0.15 7.34 -11.33
N GLN A 66 1.12 8.18 -11.74
CA GLN A 66 1.25 8.64 -13.12
C GLN A 66 1.38 7.49 -14.13
N LEU A 67 2.14 6.45 -13.80
CA LEU A 67 2.27 5.27 -14.66
C LEU A 67 0.95 4.51 -14.78
N LEU A 68 0.23 4.34 -13.67
CA LEU A 68 -1.07 3.66 -13.65
C LEU A 68 -2.14 4.43 -14.43
N GLU A 69 -2.20 5.75 -14.26
CA GLU A 69 -3.12 6.63 -15.01
C GLU A 69 -2.87 6.60 -16.53
N THR A 70 -1.61 6.44 -16.94
CA THR A 70 -1.25 6.29 -18.36
C THR A 70 -1.48 4.88 -18.91
N GLY A 71 -2.01 3.96 -18.09
CA GLY A 71 -2.43 2.63 -18.52
C GLY A 71 -1.37 1.52 -18.37
N PHE A 72 -0.27 1.78 -17.66
CA PHE A 72 0.64 0.70 -17.29
C PHE A 72 -0.05 -0.22 -16.27
N SER A 73 0.20 -1.53 -16.39
CA SER A 73 -0.19 -2.45 -15.32
C SER A 73 0.61 -2.15 -14.05
N ALA A 74 0.02 -2.40 -12.87
CA ALA A 74 0.69 -2.16 -11.61
C ALA A 74 2.06 -2.86 -11.54
N ARG A 75 2.17 -4.10 -12.02
CA ARG A 75 3.44 -4.83 -12.09
C ARG A 75 4.49 -4.10 -12.95
N ALA A 76 4.10 -3.56 -14.10
CA ALA A 76 5.00 -2.81 -14.96
C ALA A 76 5.40 -1.48 -14.31
N ALA A 77 4.46 -0.78 -13.68
CA ALA A 77 4.70 0.45 -12.95
C ALA A 77 5.73 0.24 -11.82
N LEU A 78 5.54 -0.78 -10.97
CA LEU A 78 6.46 -1.07 -9.88
C LEU A 78 7.89 -1.36 -10.39
N LYS A 79 8.03 -2.13 -11.46
CA LYS A 79 9.34 -2.41 -12.08
C LYS A 79 10.01 -1.16 -12.62
N LEU A 80 9.25 -0.27 -13.26
CA LEU A 80 9.76 0.99 -13.78
C LEU A 80 10.19 1.92 -12.65
N VAL A 81 9.36 2.07 -11.61
CA VAL A 81 9.70 2.88 -10.43
C VAL A 81 10.97 2.37 -9.77
N ASN A 82 11.09 1.05 -9.55
CA ASN A 82 12.32 0.45 -9.02
C ASN A 82 13.54 0.76 -9.89
N THR A 83 13.39 0.70 -11.21
CA THR A 83 14.47 1.02 -12.16
C THR A 83 14.87 2.49 -12.07
N VAL A 84 13.89 3.40 -11.97
CA VAL A 84 14.16 4.85 -11.83
C VAL A 84 14.93 5.12 -10.53
N LEU A 85 14.54 4.52 -9.41
CA LEU A 85 15.25 4.67 -8.13
C LEU A 85 16.69 4.17 -8.21
N LEU A 86 16.91 3.02 -8.85
CA LEU A 86 18.26 2.47 -9.05
C LEU A 86 19.15 3.39 -9.90
N LEU A 87 18.59 4.01 -10.94
CA LEU A 87 19.32 4.90 -11.85
C LEU A 87 19.62 6.25 -11.23
N ALA A 88 18.80 6.70 -10.28
CA ALA A 88 19.02 7.96 -9.57
C ALA A 88 20.23 7.92 -8.62
N GLY A 89 20.73 6.71 -8.30
CA GLY A 89 22.03 6.50 -7.65
C GLY A 89 22.05 6.80 -6.16
N VAL A 90 23.26 7.07 -5.67
CA VAL A 90 23.58 7.18 -4.21
C VAL A 90 22.87 8.35 -3.50
N GLU A 91 22.25 9.27 -4.23
CA GLU A 91 21.54 10.42 -3.65
C GLU A 91 20.10 10.09 -3.24
N GLN A 92 19.55 8.94 -3.65
CA GLN A 92 18.23 8.49 -3.25
C GLN A 92 18.32 7.27 -2.34
N HIS A 93 17.52 7.28 -1.28
CA HIS A 93 17.44 6.17 -0.34
C HIS A 93 16.38 5.16 -0.81
N PRO A 94 16.52 3.89 -0.44
CA PRO A 94 15.49 2.90 -0.71
C PRO A 94 14.15 3.30 -0.10
N ALA A 95 13.08 2.86 -0.72
CA ALA A 95 11.73 3.04 -0.20
C ALA A 95 10.94 1.73 -0.33
N THR A 96 9.96 1.54 0.53
CA THR A 96 9.00 0.46 0.38
C THR A 96 7.88 0.87 -0.57
N LEU A 97 7.20 -0.10 -1.17
CA LEU A 97 5.98 0.18 -1.91
C LEU A 97 4.99 -0.98 -1.76
N ASP A 98 3.82 -0.64 -1.27
CA ASP A 98 2.64 -1.50 -1.22
C ASP A 98 1.59 -0.94 -2.17
N VAL A 99 1.11 -1.76 -3.10
CA VAL A 99 0.07 -1.38 -4.06
C VAL A 99 -1.06 -2.39 -4.02
N SER A 100 -2.25 -1.91 -3.74
CA SER A 100 -3.49 -2.67 -3.76
C SER A 100 -4.39 -2.17 -4.87
N CYS A 101 -4.69 -3.05 -5.84
CA CYS A 101 -5.58 -2.77 -6.97
C CYS A 101 -6.87 -3.57 -6.80
N ILE A 102 -8.00 -2.92 -6.76
CA ILE A 102 -9.31 -3.59 -6.73
C ILE A 102 -10.09 -3.31 -8.02
N ASP A 103 -10.55 -4.36 -8.66
CA ASP A 103 -11.46 -4.29 -9.80
C ASP A 103 -12.90 -4.22 -9.28
N LEU A 104 -13.58 -3.09 -9.53
CA LEU A 104 -14.93 -2.84 -9.02
C LEU A 104 -16.04 -3.64 -9.73
N HIS A 105 -15.76 -4.27 -10.87
CA HIS A 105 -16.71 -5.18 -11.51
C HIS A 105 -16.64 -6.57 -10.91
N THR A 106 -15.43 -7.05 -10.68
CA THR A 106 -15.22 -8.43 -10.24
C THR A 106 -15.00 -8.53 -8.73
N GLY A 107 -14.65 -7.45 -8.03
CA GLY A 107 -14.23 -7.48 -6.63
C GLY A 107 -12.92 -8.25 -6.42
N VAL A 108 -12.10 -8.42 -7.47
CA VAL A 108 -10.79 -9.03 -7.32
C VAL A 108 -9.80 -7.96 -6.86
N LEU A 109 -9.18 -8.25 -5.73
CA LEU A 109 -8.06 -7.47 -5.18
C LEU A 109 -6.75 -8.12 -5.61
N GLU A 110 -5.85 -7.34 -6.16
CA GLU A 110 -4.45 -7.68 -6.38
C GLU A 110 -3.57 -6.82 -5.49
N VAL A 111 -2.73 -7.46 -4.68
CA VAL A 111 -1.77 -6.78 -3.80
C VAL A 111 -0.37 -7.07 -4.29
N MET A 112 0.42 -6.04 -4.49
CA MET A 112 1.81 -6.11 -4.95
C MET A 112 2.71 -5.36 -3.99
N LYS A 113 3.78 -6.02 -3.54
CA LYS A 113 4.65 -5.48 -2.50
C LYS A 113 6.12 -5.52 -2.88
N LEU A 114 6.85 -4.45 -2.52
CA LEU A 114 8.30 -4.36 -2.56
C LEU A 114 8.79 -3.81 -1.22
N GLY A 115 9.29 -4.68 -0.35
CA GLY A 115 9.83 -4.34 0.96
C GLY A 115 8.81 -3.83 1.99
N ALA A 116 7.54 -3.78 1.65
CA ALA A 116 6.50 -3.27 2.55
C ALA A 116 6.07 -4.30 3.59
N VAL A 117 5.60 -3.83 4.73
CA VAL A 117 5.00 -4.64 5.80
C VAL A 117 3.69 -5.32 5.32
N PRO A 118 3.17 -6.32 6.05
CA PRO A 118 1.94 -7.00 5.66
C PRO A 118 0.75 -6.06 5.46
N THR A 119 -0.14 -6.44 4.56
CA THR A 119 -1.49 -5.90 4.42
C THR A 119 -2.48 -6.85 5.09
N PHE A 120 -3.50 -6.32 5.71
CA PHE A 120 -4.52 -7.10 6.40
C PHE A 120 -5.83 -7.04 5.64
N ILE A 121 -6.52 -8.18 5.54
CA ILE A 121 -7.88 -8.24 5.01
C ILE A 121 -8.79 -8.69 6.16
N ILE A 122 -9.80 -7.88 6.47
CA ILE A 122 -10.83 -8.19 7.44
C ILE A 122 -12.03 -8.70 6.68
N GLY A 123 -12.49 -9.89 7.00
CA GLY A 123 -13.67 -10.52 6.42
C GLY A 123 -14.43 -11.35 7.45
N ASP A 124 -15.47 -12.06 7.01
CA ASP A 124 -16.35 -12.85 7.88
C ASP A 124 -15.63 -13.96 8.64
N GLU A 125 -14.55 -14.49 8.09
CA GLU A 125 -13.73 -15.56 8.69
C GLU A 125 -12.62 -15.02 9.62
N GLY A 126 -12.58 -13.70 9.85
CA GLY A 126 -11.58 -13.02 10.65
C GLY A 126 -10.59 -12.19 9.82
N VAL A 127 -9.37 -12.04 10.32
CA VAL A 127 -8.33 -11.22 9.69
C VAL A 127 -7.27 -12.11 9.02
N GLU A 128 -7.13 -11.97 7.72
CA GLU A 128 -6.03 -12.55 6.93
C GLU A 128 -4.84 -11.60 6.88
N ILE A 129 -3.62 -12.13 7.05
CA ILE A 129 -2.37 -11.39 6.89
C ILE A 129 -1.79 -11.71 5.51
N LEU A 130 -1.63 -10.72 4.66
CA LEU A 130 -0.93 -10.83 3.38
C LEU A 130 0.53 -10.44 3.60
N GLU A 131 1.40 -11.45 3.69
CA GLU A 131 2.80 -11.27 4.01
C GLU A 131 3.55 -10.43 2.96
N ALA A 132 4.60 -9.76 3.43
CA ALA A 132 5.41 -8.84 2.64
C ALA A 132 6.52 -9.52 1.85
N GLY A 133 6.90 -8.88 0.76
CA GLY A 133 8.21 -9.12 0.11
C GLY A 133 9.32 -8.40 0.92
N GLN A 134 10.46 -9.06 1.06
CA GLN A 134 11.53 -8.61 1.99
C GLN A 134 12.45 -7.52 1.43
N VAL A 135 12.43 -7.22 0.14
CA VAL A 135 13.43 -6.33 -0.48
C VAL A 135 12.80 -4.99 -0.89
N PRO A 136 13.21 -3.87 -0.28
CA PRO A 136 12.80 -2.53 -0.68
C PRO A 136 13.22 -2.18 -2.11
N MET A 137 12.55 -1.17 -2.68
CA MET A 137 12.88 -0.62 -3.99
C MET A 137 14.22 0.13 -3.95
N GLY A 138 14.88 0.20 -5.11
CA GLY A 138 16.12 0.95 -5.25
C GLY A 138 17.38 0.22 -4.73
N ILE A 139 17.28 -1.03 -4.27
CA ILE A 139 18.42 -1.82 -3.76
C ILE A 139 18.96 -2.76 -4.83
N ILE A 140 18.08 -3.51 -5.50
CA ILE A 140 18.49 -4.58 -6.42
C ILE A 140 17.77 -4.39 -7.78
N ASN A 141 18.52 -4.62 -8.87
CA ASN A 141 17.90 -4.67 -10.20
C ASN A 141 17.15 -5.99 -10.37
N GLY A 142 16.01 -5.93 -11.07
CA GLY A 142 15.22 -7.11 -11.40
C GLY A 142 14.41 -7.70 -10.23
N VAL A 143 14.16 -6.91 -9.18
CA VAL A 143 13.23 -7.32 -8.11
C VAL A 143 11.85 -7.57 -8.72
N GLU A 144 11.29 -8.73 -8.43
CA GLU A 144 9.91 -9.05 -8.77
C GLU A 144 9.01 -8.72 -7.56
N PRO A 145 7.96 -7.92 -7.76
CA PRO A 145 6.97 -7.70 -6.70
C PRO A 145 6.31 -9.01 -6.30
N VAL A 146 6.12 -9.20 -5.02
CA VAL A 146 5.26 -10.29 -4.54
C VAL A 146 3.82 -9.93 -4.92
N LEU A 147 3.18 -10.80 -5.71
CA LEU A 147 1.81 -10.64 -6.16
C LEU A 147 0.89 -11.61 -5.44
N MET A 148 -0.13 -11.08 -4.80
CA MET A 148 -1.20 -11.85 -4.18
C MET A 148 -2.54 -11.41 -4.75
N SER A 149 -3.48 -12.35 -4.89
CA SER A 149 -4.83 -12.05 -5.38
C SER A 149 -5.87 -12.64 -4.44
N ARG A 150 -6.92 -11.87 -4.15
CA ARG A 150 -8.04 -12.26 -3.30
C ARG A 150 -9.36 -11.80 -3.88
N LYS A 151 -10.40 -12.58 -3.68
CA LYS A 151 -11.78 -12.16 -3.95
C LYS A 151 -12.28 -11.40 -2.73
N MET A 152 -12.71 -10.17 -2.95
CA MET A 152 -13.35 -9.34 -1.93
C MET A 152 -14.86 -9.50 -2.02
N TRP A 153 -15.50 -9.54 -0.86
CA TRP A 153 -16.94 -9.61 -0.71
C TRP A 153 -17.46 -8.35 -0.03
N ASP A 154 -18.76 -8.14 -0.05
CA ASP A 154 -19.39 -7.01 0.64
C ASP A 154 -19.02 -7.03 2.12
N GLY A 155 -18.72 -5.87 2.69
CA GLY A 155 -18.25 -5.74 4.07
C GLY A 155 -16.77 -6.05 4.31
N ASN A 156 -16.06 -6.65 3.35
CA ASN A 156 -14.62 -6.86 3.52
C ASN A 156 -13.86 -5.53 3.56
N ARG A 157 -12.83 -5.45 4.39
CA ARG A 157 -11.98 -4.27 4.56
C ARG A 157 -10.52 -4.61 4.30
N ILE A 158 -9.81 -3.68 3.69
CA ILE A 158 -8.36 -3.77 3.44
C ILE A 158 -7.68 -2.75 4.34
N VAL A 159 -6.69 -3.16 5.10
CA VAL A 159 -5.89 -2.28 5.95
C VAL A 159 -4.44 -2.36 5.53
N MET A 160 -3.92 -1.25 5.02
CA MET A 160 -2.51 -1.06 4.66
C MET A 160 -1.87 -0.18 5.72
N VAL A 161 -0.72 -0.57 6.22
CA VAL A 161 0.01 0.16 7.26
C VAL A 161 1.49 0.30 6.89
N SER A 162 2.17 1.30 7.43
CA SER A 162 3.63 1.39 7.39
C SER A 162 4.24 0.65 8.59
N ASP A 163 5.56 0.44 8.55
CA ASP A 163 6.31 -0.17 9.64
C ASP A 163 6.19 0.64 10.94
N GLY A 164 6.15 1.97 10.84
CA GLY A 164 5.96 2.85 11.99
C GLY A 164 4.68 2.58 12.78
N VAL A 165 3.61 2.12 12.11
CA VAL A 165 2.37 1.70 12.80
C VAL A 165 2.59 0.39 13.54
N LEU A 166 3.22 -0.61 12.91
CA LEU A 166 3.52 -1.88 13.56
C LEU A 166 4.50 -1.69 14.71
N ASP A 167 5.53 -0.87 14.54
CA ASP A 167 6.54 -0.60 15.56
C ASP A 167 5.96 0.06 16.82
N ALA A 168 4.88 0.80 16.68
CA ALA A 168 4.18 1.40 17.82
C ALA A 168 3.41 0.38 18.68
N LEU A 169 3.17 -0.83 18.15
CA LEU A 169 2.44 -1.88 18.88
C LEU A 169 3.33 -2.54 19.96
N PRO A 170 2.76 -3.04 21.06
CA PRO A 170 3.50 -3.77 22.08
C PRO A 170 3.85 -5.20 21.64
N GLY A 171 4.85 -5.81 22.31
CA GLY A 171 5.24 -7.20 22.08
C GLY A 171 6.19 -7.41 20.91
N ASP A 172 6.61 -8.66 20.68
CA ASP A 172 7.61 -9.03 19.67
C ASP A 172 6.95 -9.39 18.32
N ASP A 173 5.77 -10.03 18.34
CA ASP A 173 5.01 -10.39 17.15
C ASP A 173 3.97 -9.30 16.82
N LYS A 174 4.45 -8.25 16.17
CA LYS A 174 3.67 -7.05 15.84
C LYS A 174 2.51 -7.36 14.90
N GLU A 175 2.71 -8.29 13.99
CA GLU A 175 1.71 -8.68 13.00
C GLU A 175 0.52 -9.38 13.67
N GLN A 176 0.79 -10.29 14.62
CA GLN A 176 -0.26 -10.95 15.38
C GLN A 176 -0.97 -9.99 16.35
N VAL A 177 -0.24 -9.04 16.93
CA VAL A 177 -0.86 -8.00 17.76
C VAL A 177 -1.79 -7.13 16.93
N MET A 178 -1.35 -6.70 15.74
CA MET A 178 -2.19 -5.94 14.80
C MET A 178 -3.41 -6.74 14.36
N LYS A 179 -3.24 -8.02 14.04
CA LYS A 179 -4.35 -8.91 13.71
C LYS A 179 -5.38 -8.98 14.82
N GLN A 180 -4.95 -9.22 16.06
CA GLN A 180 -5.85 -9.29 17.23
C GLN A 180 -6.58 -7.96 17.47
N TYR A 181 -5.88 -6.82 17.27
CA TYR A 181 -6.49 -5.51 17.35
C TYR A 181 -7.60 -5.37 16.29
N LEU A 182 -7.32 -5.68 15.04
CA LEU A 182 -8.28 -5.60 13.94
C LEU A 182 -9.46 -6.55 14.09
N GLU A 183 -9.26 -7.73 14.70
CA GLU A 183 -10.33 -8.66 15.05
C GLU A 183 -11.25 -8.12 16.19
N SER A 184 -10.72 -7.26 17.05
CA SER A 184 -11.46 -6.63 18.13
C SER A 184 -12.23 -5.38 17.73
N VAL A 185 -11.93 -4.82 16.55
CA VAL A 185 -12.57 -3.60 16.06
C VAL A 185 -13.94 -3.95 15.48
N GLU A 186 -15.00 -3.41 16.10
CA GLU A 186 -16.36 -3.49 15.57
C GLU A 186 -16.48 -2.81 14.20
N GLU A 187 -17.66 -2.89 13.56
CA GLU A 187 -17.96 -2.22 12.29
C GLU A 187 -17.75 -0.70 12.39
N MET A 188 -16.52 -0.26 12.15
CA MET A 188 -16.15 1.16 12.04
C MET A 188 -16.00 1.54 10.58
N GLY A 189 -16.35 2.77 10.26
CA GLY A 189 -16.05 3.34 8.94
C GLY A 189 -14.55 3.54 8.74
N PRO A 190 -14.06 3.66 7.48
CA PRO A 190 -12.62 3.78 7.19
C PRO A 190 -11.93 5.00 7.83
N GLN A 191 -12.69 6.02 8.24
CA GLN A 191 -12.15 7.21 8.93
C GLN A 191 -12.14 7.06 10.45
N GLU A 192 -12.76 6.02 10.98
CA GLU A 192 -12.87 5.75 12.42
C GLU A 192 -11.88 4.66 12.85
N LEU A 193 -11.42 3.85 11.93
CA LEU A 193 -10.41 2.82 12.12
C LEU A 193 -9.00 3.45 12.17
#